data_3bafbb193fddc179d233cf60848ddd06
#
_entry.id   3bafbb193fddc179d233cf60848ddd06
#
_cell.length_a   1.000
_cell.length_b   1.000
_cell.length_c   1.000
_cell.angle_alpha   90.00
_cell.angle_beta   90.00
_cell.angle_gamma   90.00
#
_symmetry.space_group_name_H-M   'P 1'
#
loop_
_entity.id
_entity.type
_entity.pdbx_description
1 polymer ?
#
loop_
_entity_poly.entity_id
_entity_poly.type
_entity_poly.pdbx_seq_one_letter_code
_entity_poly.pdbx_strand_id
1 'polypeptide(L)'
;PQWMSCESDVPDAEHFEKTTRCKPSSVYLNEPLTSSGVDTFVSAISDRQNDSTFTNSASISMDCYGGQIAHEPEGGSVMYHREAMAVSQLFTGGWEQNAPADYVQRNIDWLDDTRTQLANVSTNGAYVNYCDDAIEDWETAYWGPRYPFLQQVKLAYDSNDVFRFPQSIRLP
;
A
#
# COMPACT_ATOMS: atom_id res chain seq x y z
N PRO A 1 9.24 13.61 -3.53
CA PRO A 1 8.25 12.57 -3.24
C PRO A 1 7.45 12.30 -4.51
N GLN A 2 7.50 11.05 -4.99
CA GLN A 2 6.67 10.65 -6.13
C GLN A 2 5.28 10.30 -5.60
N TRP A 3 4.34 11.22 -5.76
CA TRP A 3 2.95 10.98 -5.42
C TRP A 3 2.31 10.13 -6.51
N MET A 4 1.62 9.07 -6.13
CA MET A 4 0.71 8.39 -7.03
C MET A 4 -0.45 9.33 -7.35
N SER A 5 -0.79 9.48 -8.62
CA SER A 5 -2.03 10.15 -9.02
C SER A 5 -3.16 9.14 -9.00
N CYS A 6 -4.17 9.37 -8.19
CA CYS A 6 -5.41 8.62 -8.30
C CYS A 6 -6.11 9.03 -9.60
N GLU A 7 -6.15 8.12 -10.55
CA GLU A 7 -6.93 8.29 -11.77
C GLU A 7 -8.31 7.66 -11.56
N SER A 8 -9.36 8.39 -11.84
CA SER A 8 -10.69 7.79 -11.95
C SER A 8 -10.77 7.02 -13.26
N ASP A 9 -11.19 5.77 -13.22
CA ASP A 9 -11.35 4.87 -14.37
C ASP A 9 -12.49 5.28 -15.34
N VAL A 10 -12.67 6.56 -15.62
CA VAL A 10 -13.66 7.00 -16.59
C VAL A 10 -12.95 7.29 -17.91
N PRO A 11 -13.20 6.49 -18.96
CA PRO A 11 -12.60 6.70 -20.27
C PRO A 11 -13.28 7.85 -21.02
N ASP A 12 -12.96 9.07 -20.65
CA ASP A 12 -13.23 10.24 -21.48
C ASP A 12 -11.91 10.93 -21.79
N ALA A 13 -11.35 10.59 -22.94
CA ALA A 13 -10.01 11.00 -23.37
C ALA A 13 -9.81 12.52 -23.49
N GLU A 14 -10.86 13.30 -23.37
CA GLU A 14 -10.82 14.76 -23.48
C GLU A 14 -10.73 15.50 -22.14
N HIS A 15 -10.83 14.78 -20.99
CA HIS A 15 -10.89 15.41 -19.65
C HIS A 15 -9.94 14.81 -18.61
N PHE A 16 -8.76 14.34 -18.99
CA PHE A 16 -7.72 13.92 -18.05
C PHE A 16 -7.04 15.12 -17.38
N GLU A 17 -7.78 15.90 -16.62
CA GLU A 17 -7.18 16.74 -15.61
C GLU A 17 -6.98 15.92 -14.33
N LYS A 18 -5.73 15.60 -13.99
CA LYS A 18 -5.35 15.06 -12.68
C LYS A 18 -5.68 16.08 -11.62
N THR A 19 -6.89 16.02 -11.11
CA THR A 19 -7.38 17.05 -10.17
C THR A 19 -7.00 16.74 -8.73
N THR A 20 -6.72 15.46 -8.39
CA THR A 20 -6.44 15.07 -7.01
C THR A 20 -5.23 14.15 -6.89
N ARG A 21 -4.61 14.18 -5.72
CA ARG A 21 -3.49 13.31 -5.33
C ARG A 21 -3.88 12.44 -4.15
N CYS A 22 -3.21 11.32 -3.99
CA CYS A 22 -3.41 10.40 -2.88
C CYS A 22 -2.13 9.68 -2.48
N LYS A 23 -2.14 9.08 -1.30
CA LYS A 23 -1.15 8.11 -0.85
C LYS A 23 -1.87 6.86 -0.37
N PRO A 24 -1.63 5.69 -0.97
CA PRO A 24 -2.01 4.40 -0.43
C PRO A 24 -0.90 3.81 0.45
N SER A 25 -1.26 2.86 1.29
CA SER A 25 -0.36 1.92 1.96
C SER A 25 -1.12 0.65 2.31
N SER A 26 -0.48 -0.34 2.92
CA SER A 26 -1.17 -1.55 3.35
C SER A 26 -0.40 -2.33 4.42
N VAL A 27 -1.16 -3.18 5.13
CA VAL A 27 -0.61 -4.24 5.99
C VAL A 27 -1.37 -5.54 5.74
N TYR A 28 -0.72 -6.69 5.94
CA TYR A 28 -1.37 -8.00 5.92
C TYR A 28 -1.71 -8.47 7.32
N LEU A 29 -2.86 -9.11 7.46
CA LEU A 29 -3.29 -9.79 8.69
C LEU A 29 -3.22 -11.30 8.46
N ASN A 30 -2.37 -12.00 9.22
CA ASN A 30 -2.24 -13.45 9.15
C ASN A 30 -3.12 -14.17 10.18
N GLU A 31 -3.53 -13.46 11.23
CA GLU A 31 -4.34 -13.96 12.33
C GLU A 31 -5.47 -12.98 12.66
N PRO A 32 -6.55 -13.43 13.33
CA PRO A 32 -7.58 -12.55 13.83
C PRO A 32 -7.00 -11.48 14.76
N LEU A 33 -7.47 -10.26 14.61
CA LEU A 33 -7.08 -9.17 15.50
C LEU A 33 -7.51 -9.46 16.94
N THR A 34 -6.63 -9.16 17.87
CA THR A 34 -6.99 -9.07 19.29
C THR A 34 -7.92 -7.86 19.53
N SER A 35 -8.55 -7.78 20.70
CA SER A 35 -9.37 -6.61 21.05
C SER A 35 -8.56 -5.31 20.96
N SER A 36 -7.29 -5.31 21.43
CA SER A 36 -6.42 -4.15 21.30
C SER A 36 -6.05 -3.85 19.84
N GLY A 37 -5.91 -4.86 18.99
CA GLY A 37 -5.72 -4.67 17.56
C GLY A 37 -6.92 -4.00 16.90
N VAL A 38 -8.14 -4.45 17.24
CA VAL A 38 -9.38 -3.80 16.77
C VAL A 38 -9.43 -2.33 17.23
N ASP A 39 -9.12 -2.06 18.51
CA ASP A 39 -9.09 -0.71 19.04
C ASP A 39 -8.09 0.18 18.28
N THR A 40 -6.92 -0.35 17.89
CA THR A 40 -5.93 0.37 17.08
C THR A 40 -6.51 0.78 15.72
N PHE A 41 -7.18 -0.14 15.02
CA PHE A 41 -7.81 0.15 13.72
C PHE A 41 -8.92 1.20 13.86
N VAL A 42 -9.76 1.08 14.88
CA VAL A 42 -10.87 2.03 15.10
C VAL A 42 -10.34 3.41 15.49
N SER A 43 -9.36 3.47 16.40
CA SER A 43 -8.78 4.74 16.86
C SER A 43 -8.12 5.51 15.71
N ALA A 44 -7.38 4.83 14.84
CA ALA A 44 -6.71 5.46 13.70
C ALA A 44 -7.67 6.29 12.83
N ILE A 45 -8.90 5.81 12.61
CA ILE A 45 -9.91 6.56 11.86
C ILE A 45 -10.67 7.55 12.73
N SER A 46 -11.07 7.16 13.95
CA SER A 46 -11.87 8.04 14.81
C SER A 46 -11.10 9.29 15.25
N ASP A 47 -9.80 9.14 15.56
CA ASP A 47 -8.96 10.27 15.94
C ASP A 47 -8.83 11.26 14.78
N ARG A 48 -8.62 10.74 13.55
CA ARG A 48 -8.62 11.60 12.37
C ARG A 48 -9.96 12.29 12.12
N GLN A 49 -11.10 11.60 12.29
CA GLN A 49 -12.43 12.19 12.13
C GLN A 49 -12.73 13.29 13.14
N ASN A 50 -12.14 13.20 14.33
CA ASN A 50 -12.27 14.21 15.39
C ASN A 50 -11.30 15.39 15.22
N ASP A 51 -10.32 15.29 14.35
CA ASP A 51 -9.37 16.37 14.05
C ASP A 51 -9.86 17.20 12.85
N SER A 52 -10.39 18.39 13.15
CA SER A 52 -10.92 19.31 12.15
C SER A 52 -9.87 19.85 11.16
N THR A 53 -8.59 19.56 11.35
CA THR A 53 -7.53 19.93 10.42
C THR A 53 -7.48 19.04 9.18
N PHE A 54 -8.11 17.86 9.24
CA PHE A 54 -8.27 16.98 8.10
C PHE A 54 -9.61 17.22 7.42
N THR A 55 -9.58 17.66 6.18
CA THR A 55 -10.78 17.97 5.37
C THR A 55 -10.94 17.09 4.14
N ASN A 56 -9.98 16.18 3.90
CA ASN A 56 -9.95 15.27 2.77
C ASN A 56 -10.33 13.84 3.17
N SER A 57 -10.47 12.99 2.15
CA SER A 57 -10.82 11.58 2.33
C SER A 57 -9.68 10.76 2.92
N ALA A 58 -10.02 9.87 3.84
CA ALA A 58 -9.17 8.78 4.30
C ALA A 58 -10.01 7.54 4.58
N SER A 59 -9.42 6.38 4.43
CA SER A 59 -10.08 5.12 4.74
C SER A 59 -9.09 4.05 5.16
N ILE A 60 -9.59 3.11 5.95
CA ILE A 60 -8.98 1.80 6.17
C ILE A 60 -10.00 0.77 5.72
N SER A 61 -9.71 0.02 4.68
CA SER A 61 -10.54 -1.09 4.21
C SER A 61 -9.85 -2.42 4.45
N MET A 62 -10.62 -3.50 4.50
CA MET A 62 -10.09 -4.86 4.63
C MET A 62 -10.69 -5.74 3.55
N ASP A 63 -9.81 -6.38 2.77
CA ASP A 63 -10.17 -7.38 1.77
C ASP A 63 -9.79 -8.77 2.30
N CYS A 64 -10.80 -9.63 2.49
CA CYS A 64 -10.58 -10.96 3.00
C CYS A 64 -9.88 -11.85 1.98
N TYR A 65 -8.85 -12.55 2.44
CA TYR A 65 -8.14 -13.58 1.68
C TYR A 65 -8.65 -14.95 2.09
N GLY A 66 -8.29 -15.96 1.33
CA GLY A 66 -8.67 -17.36 1.58
C GLY A 66 -9.17 -18.03 0.30
N GLY A 67 -9.81 -19.19 0.42
CA GLY A 67 -10.27 -19.92 -0.75
C GLY A 67 -9.13 -20.15 -1.74
N GLN A 68 -9.31 -19.77 -3.01
CA GLN A 68 -8.31 -19.98 -4.06
C GLN A 68 -7.06 -19.10 -3.88
N ILE A 69 -7.14 -17.96 -3.21
CA ILE A 69 -5.97 -17.11 -2.93
C ILE A 69 -4.93 -17.86 -2.08
N ALA A 70 -5.39 -18.67 -1.11
CA ALA A 70 -4.54 -19.45 -0.22
C ALA A 70 -3.84 -20.64 -0.90
N HIS A 71 -4.26 -21.00 -2.12
CA HIS A 71 -3.67 -22.11 -2.85
C HIS A 71 -2.54 -21.66 -3.76
N GLU A 72 -1.36 -22.26 -3.61
CA GLU A 72 -0.27 -22.09 -4.56
C GLU A 72 -0.67 -22.75 -5.89
N PRO A 73 -0.66 -22.04 -7.03
CA PRO A 73 -0.98 -22.64 -8.31
C PRO A 73 0.10 -23.64 -8.74
N GLU A 74 -0.27 -24.60 -9.60
CA GLU A 74 0.71 -25.50 -10.22
C GLU A 74 1.74 -24.66 -10.97
N GLY A 75 3.04 -24.93 -10.75
CA GLY A 75 4.13 -24.13 -11.31
C GLY A 75 4.56 -22.95 -10.43
N GLY A 76 3.89 -22.71 -9.32
CA GLY A 76 4.25 -21.65 -8.37
C GLY A 76 3.69 -20.27 -8.74
N SER A 77 3.99 -19.29 -7.90
CA SER A 77 3.59 -17.90 -8.07
C SER A 77 4.53 -16.99 -7.31
N VAL A 78 4.59 -15.73 -7.68
CA VAL A 78 5.37 -14.72 -6.96
C VAL A 78 4.63 -14.11 -5.79
N MET A 79 3.32 -14.32 -5.69
CA MET A 79 2.53 -13.86 -4.56
C MET A 79 2.96 -14.59 -3.29
N TYR A 80 3.56 -13.86 -2.35
CA TYR A 80 4.11 -14.43 -1.12
C TYR A 80 3.07 -14.56 0.00
N HIS A 81 2.19 -13.56 0.14
CA HIS A 81 1.27 -13.44 1.29
C HIS A 81 -0.02 -14.27 1.13
N ARG A 82 0.09 -15.53 0.68
CA ARG A 82 -1.06 -16.40 0.44
C ARG A 82 -1.75 -16.88 1.71
N GLU A 83 -0.99 -16.97 2.81
CA GLU A 83 -1.53 -17.40 4.12
C GLU A 83 -2.22 -16.27 4.89
N ALA A 84 -2.18 -15.05 4.36
CA ALA A 84 -2.87 -13.94 4.98
C ALA A 84 -4.39 -14.19 5.04
N MET A 85 -5.03 -13.81 6.14
CA MET A 85 -6.48 -13.79 6.27
C MET A 85 -7.10 -12.60 5.53
N ALA A 86 -6.40 -11.47 5.54
CA ALA A 86 -6.84 -10.25 4.92
C ALA A 86 -5.64 -9.36 4.55
N VAL A 87 -5.87 -8.46 3.59
CA VAL A 87 -5.05 -7.27 3.41
C VAL A 87 -5.87 -6.06 3.84
N SER A 88 -5.26 -5.18 4.60
CA SER A 88 -5.86 -3.88 4.94
C SER A 88 -5.22 -2.81 4.07
N GLN A 89 -6.02 -2.15 3.26
CA GLN A 89 -5.64 -0.94 2.53
C GLN A 89 -5.79 0.27 3.43
N LEU A 90 -4.77 1.08 3.49
CA LEU A 90 -4.75 2.39 4.11
C LEU A 90 -4.73 3.42 3.00
N PHE A 91 -5.53 4.45 3.12
CA PHE A 91 -5.64 5.45 2.08
C PHE A 91 -5.86 6.84 2.67
N THR A 92 -5.17 7.82 2.12
CA THR A 92 -5.49 9.24 2.29
C THR A 92 -5.35 9.94 0.94
N GLY A 93 -6.27 10.84 0.63
CA GLY A 93 -6.27 11.47 -0.69
C GLY A 93 -7.35 12.51 -0.87
N GLY A 94 -7.50 12.96 -2.13
CA GLY A 94 -8.48 13.97 -2.50
C GLY A 94 -7.96 15.40 -2.31
N TRP A 95 -6.64 15.60 -2.15
CA TRP A 95 -6.08 16.96 -2.17
C TRP A 95 -5.63 17.36 -3.57
N GLU A 96 -5.79 18.64 -3.86
CA GLU A 96 -5.42 19.22 -5.16
C GLU A 96 -3.90 19.30 -5.35
N GLN A 97 -3.47 19.47 -6.61
CA GLN A 97 -2.03 19.54 -6.93
C GLN A 97 -1.32 20.71 -6.26
N ASN A 98 -2.02 21.81 -6.00
CA ASN A 98 -1.53 23.02 -5.37
C ASN A 98 -1.88 23.13 -3.88
N ALA A 99 -2.34 22.03 -3.26
CA ALA A 99 -2.62 22.00 -1.84
C ALA A 99 -1.38 22.44 -1.03
N PRO A 100 -1.55 23.16 0.09
CA PRO A 100 -0.44 23.58 0.94
C PRO A 100 0.44 22.40 1.36
N ALA A 101 1.76 22.58 1.30
CA ALA A 101 2.71 21.48 1.54
C ALA A 101 2.59 20.90 2.97
N ASP A 102 2.33 21.75 3.96
CA ASP A 102 2.12 21.34 5.35
C ASP A 102 0.82 20.51 5.54
N TYR A 103 -0.22 20.84 4.78
CA TYR A 103 -1.45 20.06 4.74
C TYR A 103 -1.22 18.67 4.14
N VAL A 104 -0.51 18.60 3.02
CA VAL A 104 -0.15 17.34 2.38
C VAL A 104 0.71 16.50 3.32
N GLN A 105 1.77 17.11 3.91
CA GLN A 105 2.67 16.41 4.82
C GLN A 105 1.94 15.82 6.03
N ARG A 106 1.02 16.56 6.64
CA ARG A 106 0.19 16.06 7.76
C ARG A 106 -0.62 14.82 7.39
N ASN A 107 -1.15 14.78 6.17
CA ASN A 107 -1.88 13.62 5.67
C ASN A 107 -0.98 12.39 5.50
N ILE A 108 0.25 12.62 5.03
CA ILE A 108 1.26 11.57 4.89
C ILE A 108 1.68 11.05 6.26
N ASP A 109 2.02 11.95 7.17
CA ASP A 109 2.44 11.61 8.52
C ASP A 109 1.36 10.74 9.21
N TRP A 110 0.08 11.14 9.07
CA TRP A 110 -1.03 10.34 9.57
C TRP A 110 -1.06 8.92 8.98
N LEU A 111 -0.84 8.77 7.67
CA LEU A 111 -0.88 7.46 7.04
C LEU A 111 0.31 6.60 7.49
N ASP A 112 1.51 7.18 7.54
CA ASP A 112 2.74 6.49 7.91
C ASP A 112 2.72 6.06 9.38
N ASP A 113 2.23 6.93 10.27
CA ASP A 113 2.00 6.62 11.68
C ASP A 113 0.94 5.52 11.84
N THR A 114 -0.16 5.61 11.10
CA THR A 114 -1.22 4.60 11.09
C THR A 114 -0.67 3.25 10.64
N ARG A 115 0.07 3.20 9.54
CA ARG A 115 0.70 1.96 9.07
C ARG A 115 1.61 1.36 10.13
N THR A 116 2.43 2.19 10.76
CA THR A 116 3.36 1.76 11.83
C THR A 116 2.60 1.14 13.01
N GLN A 117 1.54 1.79 13.47
CA GLN A 117 0.70 1.29 14.56
C GLN A 117 0.03 -0.04 14.18
N LEU A 118 -0.51 -0.14 12.97
CA LEU A 118 -1.17 -1.36 12.49
C LEU A 118 -0.19 -2.50 12.26
N ALA A 119 1.02 -2.23 11.80
CA ALA A 119 2.06 -3.24 11.65
C ALA A 119 2.44 -3.91 12.99
N ASN A 120 2.34 -3.19 14.11
CA ASN A 120 2.58 -3.73 15.44
C ASN A 120 1.52 -4.73 15.93
N VAL A 121 0.32 -4.69 15.35
CA VAL A 121 -0.80 -5.58 15.69
C VAL A 121 -1.20 -6.52 14.54
N SER A 122 -0.42 -6.52 13.48
CA SER A 122 -0.60 -7.34 12.28
C SER A 122 0.74 -7.87 11.77
N THR A 123 1.12 -7.57 10.54
CA THR A 123 2.43 -7.89 9.96
C THR A 123 3.06 -6.68 9.27
N ASN A 124 4.38 -6.74 9.05
CA ASN A 124 5.09 -5.75 8.23
C ASN A 124 4.93 -5.98 6.71
N GLY A 125 4.24 -7.06 6.31
CA GLY A 125 3.94 -7.33 4.90
C GLY A 125 3.07 -6.23 4.30
N ALA A 126 3.26 -5.98 3.00
CA ALA A 126 2.50 -4.98 2.27
C ALA A 126 2.10 -5.50 0.89
N TYR A 127 1.01 -4.97 0.33
CA TYR A 127 0.53 -5.35 -0.99
C TYR A 127 1.20 -4.48 -2.06
N VAL A 128 1.87 -5.13 -2.99
CA VAL A 128 2.68 -4.46 -4.02
C VAL A 128 1.90 -3.48 -4.90
N ASN A 129 0.59 -3.66 -5.07
CA ASN A 129 -0.22 -2.72 -5.84
C ASN A 129 -0.59 -1.44 -5.06
N TYR A 130 -0.28 -1.39 -3.77
CA TYR A 130 -0.37 -0.20 -2.92
C TYR A 130 1.04 0.26 -2.53
N CYS A 131 1.87 0.53 -3.56
CA CYS A 131 3.24 0.96 -3.35
C CYS A 131 3.32 2.18 -2.42
N ASP A 132 4.19 2.07 -1.42
CA ASP A 132 4.39 3.10 -0.41
C ASP A 132 5.89 3.33 -0.22
N ASP A 133 6.36 4.53 -0.56
CA ASP A 133 7.76 4.92 -0.52
C ASP A 133 8.32 5.05 0.90
N ALA A 134 7.45 5.09 1.92
CA ALA A 134 7.85 5.04 3.32
C ALA A 134 8.27 3.64 3.80
N ILE A 135 8.01 2.59 3.01
CA ILE A 135 8.44 1.22 3.36
C ILE A 135 9.90 1.03 2.93
N GLU A 136 10.81 1.09 3.89
CA GLU A 136 12.25 0.96 3.62
C GLU A 136 12.64 -0.44 3.16
N ASP A 137 12.16 -1.50 3.84
CA ASP A 137 12.40 -2.91 3.49
C ASP A 137 11.28 -3.45 2.58
N TRP A 138 11.00 -2.72 1.49
CA TRP A 138 9.91 -3.04 0.57
C TRP A 138 10.12 -4.37 -0.17
N GLU A 139 11.36 -4.78 -0.41
CA GLU A 139 11.66 -6.06 -1.04
C GLU A 139 11.09 -7.22 -0.21
N THR A 140 11.32 -7.18 1.10
CA THR A 140 10.76 -8.18 2.03
C THR A 140 9.27 -7.98 2.22
N ALA A 141 8.81 -6.74 2.37
CA ALA A 141 7.40 -6.44 2.64
C ALA A 141 6.48 -6.89 1.50
N TYR A 142 6.88 -6.72 0.25
CA TYR A 142 6.06 -7.11 -0.91
C TYR A 142 6.27 -8.56 -1.34
N TRP A 143 7.51 -9.05 -1.34
CA TRP A 143 7.91 -10.27 -2.04
C TRP A 143 8.47 -11.36 -1.11
N GLY A 144 8.89 -10.99 0.09
CA GLY A 144 9.52 -11.92 1.03
C GLY A 144 10.65 -12.70 0.37
N PRO A 145 10.76 -14.03 0.63
CA PRO A 145 11.82 -14.86 0.07
C PRO A 145 11.71 -15.07 -1.46
N ARG A 146 10.67 -14.56 -2.12
CA ARG A 146 10.51 -14.63 -3.58
C ARG A 146 11.34 -13.57 -4.32
N TYR A 147 11.82 -12.53 -3.64
CA TYR A 147 12.52 -11.42 -4.27
C TYR A 147 13.76 -11.84 -5.08
N PRO A 148 14.67 -12.72 -4.58
CA PRO A 148 15.82 -13.16 -5.39
C PRO A 148 15.44 -13.89 -6.68
N PHE A 149 14.32 -14.62 -6.68
CA PHE A 149 13.81 -15.21 -7.93
C PHE A 149 13.35 -14.14 -8.92
N LEU A 150 12.65 -13.12 -8.45
CA LEU A 150 12.21 -11.99 -9.28
C LEU A 150 13.39 -11.22 -9.88
N GLN A 151 14.51 -11.13 -9.18
CA GLN A 151 15.74 -10.54 -9.73
C GLN A 151 16.28 -11.35 -10.93
N GLN A 152 16.21 -12.70 -10.88
CA GLN A 152 16.59 -13.53 -12.03
C GLN A 152 15.62 -13.35 -13.21
N VAL A 153 14.33 -13.21 -12.94
CA VAL A 153 13.34 -12.86 -13.97
C VAL A 153 13.65 -11.50 -14.59
N LYS A 154 13.94 -10.49 -13.75
CA LYS A 154 14.36 -9.16 -14.21
C LYS A 154 15.59 -9.24 -15.11
N LEU A 155 16.61 -9.99 -14.72
CA LEU A 155 17.83 -10.18 -15.52
C LEU A 155 17.54 -10.83 -16.88
N ALA A 156 16.62 -11.81 -16.90
CA ALA A 156 16.28 -12.53 -18.13
C ALA A 156 15.47 -11.70 -19.13
N TYR A 157 14.56 -10.84 -18.65
CA TYR A 157 13.59 -10.14 -19.49
C TYR A 157 13.83 -8.64 -19.62
N ASP A 158 14.56 -8.03 -18.71
CA ASP A 158 14.88 -6.61 -18.69
C ASP A 158 16.31 -6.36 -18.20
N SER A 159 17.27 -7.01 -18.84
CA SER A 159 18.69 -6.93 -18.49
C SER A 159 19.30 -5.51 -18.62
N ASN A 160 18.65 -4.62 -19.34
CA ASN A 160 19.06 -3.22 -19.49
C ASN A 160 18.37 -2.28 -18.50
N ASP A 161 17.56 -2.82 -17.57
CA ASP A 161 16.81 -2.06 -16.55
C ASP A 161 16.00 -0.91 -17.14
N VAL A 162 15.27 -1.19 -18.23
CA VAL A 162 14.41 -0.22 -18.91
C VAL A 162 13.20 0.14 -18.06
N PHE A 163 12.56 -0.88 -17.44
CA PHE A 163 11.40 -0.72 -16.56
C PHE A 163 11.86 -0.56 -15.12
N ARG A 164 11.98 0.69 -14.69
CA ARG A 164 12.47 1.02 -13.34
C ARG A 164 11.70 2.15 -12.69
N PHE A 165 11.52 2.02 -11.38
CA PHE A 165 11.06 3.04 -10.44
C PHE A 165 11.67 2.74 -9.06
N PRO A 166 11.56 3.60 -8.04
CA PRO A 166 12.29 3.43 -6.78
C PRO A 166 12.13 2.07 -6.11
N GLN A 167 10.93 1.46 -6.18
CA GLN A 167 10.62 0.15 -5.60
C GLN A 167 10.44 -0.94 -6.67
N SER A 168 10.98 -0.78 -7.87
CA SER A 168 10.99 -1.85 -8.89
C SER A 168 11.94 -2.98 -8.51
N ILE A 169 11.68 -4.18 -9.04
CA ILE A 169 12.63 -5.29 -8.94
C ILE A 169 13.97 -4.83 -9.54
N ARG A 170 15.04 -4.95 -8.76
CA ARG A 170 16.40 -4.58 -9.17
C ARG A 170 17.11 -5.74 -9.85
N LEU A 171 18.07 -5.44 -10.70
CA LEU A 171 19.00 -6.45 -11.18
C LEU A 171 19.77 -7.08 -10.01
N PRO A 172 20.13 -8.38 -10.09
CA PRO A 172 20.90 -9.07 -9.05
C PRO A 172 22.30 -8.49 -8.86
#